data_7950cd52be7e281bf9b234f9745eb2a1
#
_entry.id   7950cd52be7e281bf9b234f9745eb2a1
#
_cell.length_a   1.000
_cell.length_b   1.000
_cell.length_c   1.000
_cell.angle_alpha   90.00
_cell.angle_beta   90.00
_cell.angle_gamma   90.00
#
_symmetry.space_group_name_H-M   'P 1'
#
loop_
_entity.id
_entity.type
_entity.pdbx_description
1 polymer ?
#
loop_
_entity_poly.entity_id
_entity_poly.type
_entity_poly.pdbx_seq_one_letter_code
_entity_poly.pdbx_strand_id
1 'polypeptide(L)'
;MADAAAFESPVVRNYPASEGGNLTLTDASATTKWLVRAGVDGPTADRLGARFGSSQMAPGGALVLGSRPGEWIIVGTPGEVAAAVADLAGLSEQEFMTALDWTHSRAMFRVTGADATRMLEKVCGIDWGDHMTPDGAVLSASVALTTCDLARNDVDGTPSYLIFCDRSFGQYLFDALIDAGNEFALTVTASSAF
;
A
#
# COMPACT_ATOMS: atom_id res chain seq x y z
N MET A 1 7.53 -8.95 29.75
CA MET A 1 7.37 -8.68 28.29
C MET A 1 6.29 -7.61 28.21
N ALA A 2 6.57 -6.47 27.60
CA ALA A 2 5.51 -5.49 27.33
C ALA A 2 4.54 -6.13 26.34
N ASP A 3 3.25 -6.07 26.63
CA ASP A 3 2.19 -6.50 25.72
C ASP A 3 2.34 -5.69 24.42
N ALA A 4 2.35 -6.36 23.28
CA ALA A 4 2.37 -5.67 22.00
C ALA A 4 1.12 -4.78 21.92
N ALA A 5 1.30 -3.49 21.66
CA ALA A 5 0.20 -2.56 21.54
C ALA A 5 -0.77 -3.05 20.46
N ALA A 6 -2.06 -3.13 20.78
CA ALA A 6 -3.08 -3.45 19.80
C ALA A 6 -3.08 -2.39 18.69
N PHE A 7 -3.28 -2.84 17.44
CA PHE A 7 -3.41 -1.89 16.32
C PHE A 7 -4.73 -1.11 16.46
N GLU A 8 -4.64 0.22 16.33
CA GLU A 8 -5.79 1.11 16.20
C GLU A 8 -5.75 1.78 14.83
N SER A 9 -6.87 1.80 14.12
CA SER A 9 -6.94 2.47 12.82
C SER A 9 -6.69 3.98 12.96
N PRO A 10 -5.98 4.63 12.02
CA PRO A 10 -5.93 6.09 11.93
C PRO A 10 -7.28 6.70 11.51
N VAL A 11 -8.20 5.89 10.97
CA VAL A 11 -9.56 6.31 10.59
C VAL A 11 -10.47 6.11 11.79
N VAL A 12 -10.76 7.21 12.49
CA VAL A 12 -11.54 7.18 13.74
C VAL A 12 -13.03 7.52 13.52
N ARG A 13 -13.39 8.11 12.37
CA ARG A 13 -14.77 8.37 12.02
C ARG A 13 -15.47 7.10 11.53
N ASN A 14 -16.71 6.93 11.96
CA ASN A 14 -17.55 5.85 11.47
C ASN A 14 -18.24 6.32 10.19
N TYR A 15 -18.05 5.57 9.10
CA TYR A 15 -18.74 5.79 7.84
C TYR A 15 -19.77 4.69 7.65
N PRO A 16 -21.05 5.03 7.41
CA PRO A 16 -22.05 4.01 7.15
C PRO A 16 -21.65 3.24 5.88
N ALA A 17 -21.67 1.91 5.96
CA ALA A 17 -21.49 1.08 4.79
C ALA A 17 -22.60 1.41 3.79
N SER A 18 -22.23 1.78 2.56
CA SER A 18 -23.16 1.92 1.45
C SER A 18 -23.09 0.64 0.61
N GLU A 19 -24.24 0.12 0.19
CA GLU A 19 -24.30 -1.05 -0.68
C GLU A 19 -24.51 -0.63 -2.14
N GLY A 20 -23.87 -1.33 -3.08
CA GLY A 20 -24.25 -1.32 -4.49
C GLY A 20 -23.40 -0.48 -5.44
N GLY A 21 -22.26 0.06 -5.04
CA GLY A 21 -21.34 0.76 -5.95
C GLY A 21 -20.30 -0.16 -6.60
N ASN A 22 -19.86 0.22 -7.81
CA ASN A 22 -18.74 -0.44 -8.50
C ASN A 22 -17.38 0.11 -8.05
N LEU A 23 -17.35 0.89 -6.98
CA LEU A 23 -16.16 1.49 -6.39
C LEU A 23 -16.17 1.24 -4.89
N THR A 24 -15.06 0.71 -4.38
CA THR A 24 -14.89 0.39 -2.95
C THR A 24 -13.66 1.09 -2.41
N LEU A 25 -13.80 1.72 -1.24
CA LEU A 25 -12.70 2.22 -0.43
C LEU A 25 -12.59 1.42 0.86
N THR A 26 -11.45 0.81 1.10
CA THR A 26 -11.18 0.00 2.29
C THR A 26 -10.07 0.63 3.12
N ASP A 27 -10.29 0.75 4.43
CA ASP A 27 -9.19 1.00 5.36
C ASP A 27 -8.41 -0.30 5.58
N ALA A 28 -7.27 -0.41 4.95
CA ALA A 28 -6.36 -1.55 5.05
C ALA A 28 -5.16 -1.25 5.99
N SER A 29 -5.29 -0.25 6.86
CA SER A 29 -4.17 0.21 7.71
C SER A 29 -3.68 -0.86 8.70
N ALA A 30 -4.52 -1.83 9.06
CA ALA A 30 -4.14 -2.94 9.94
C ALA A 30 -3.24 -3.98 9.26
N THR A 31 -3.17 -4.00 7.92
CA THR A 31 -2.31 -4.93 7.18
C THR A 31 -0.85 -4.75 7.58
N THR A 32 -0.12 -5.85 7.77
CA THR A 32 1.30 -5.81 8.12
C THR A 32 2.13 -5.20 6.99
N LYS A 33 2.98 -4.24 7.35
CA LYS A 33 3.86 -3.51 6.43
C LYS A 33 5.26 -3.42 7.01
N TRP A 34 6.26 -3.74 6.19
CA TRP A 34 7.66 -3.55 6.55
C TRP A 34 8.36 -2.69 5.50
N LEU A 35 9.25 -1.82 5.97
CA LEU A 35 10.17 -1.06 5.13
C LEU A 35 11.53 -1.76 5.15
N VAL A 36 12.06 -2.07 3.96
CA VAL A 36 13.42 -2.59 3.78
C VAL A 36 14.24 -1.54 3.02
N ARG A 37 15.46 -1.29 3.49
CA ARG A 37 16.44 -0.45 2.80
C ARG A 37 17.77 -1.19 2.69
N ALA A 38 18.34 -1.17 1.49
CA ALA A 38 19.64 -1.79 1.18
C ALA A 38 20.29 -1.13 -0.04
N GLY A 39 21.36 -1.71 -0.55
CA GLY A 39 21.95 -1.29 -1.82
C GLY A 39 20.94 -1.39 -2.96
N VAL A 40 21.04 -0.48 -3.94
CA VAL A 40 20.14 -0.46 -5.13
C VAL A 40 20.32 -1.73 -5.96
N ASP A 41 21.58 -2.18 -6.10
CA ASP A 41 21.98 -3.38 -6.83
C ASP A 41 22.79 -4.26 -5.87
N GLY A 42 22.13 -5.16 -5.16
CA GLY A 42 22.77 -6.02 -4.16
C GLY A 42 21.97 -7.27 -3.86
N PRO A 43 22.46 -8.15 -2.99
CA PRO A 43 21.79 -9.40 -2.64
C PRO A 43 20.34 -9.22 -2.18
N THR A 44 20.05 -8.15 -1.44
CA THR A 44 18.69 -7.85 -0.99
C THR A 44 17.78 -7.45 -2.16
N ALA A 45 18.27 -6.60 -3.08
CA ALA A 45 17.53 -6.22 -4.28
C ALA A 45 17.21 -7.43 -5.15
N ASP A 46 18.19 -8.30 -5.35
CA ASP A 46 18.03 -9.56 -6.12
C ASP A 46 17.01 -10.50 -5.44
N ARG A 47 17.07 -10.62 -4.13
CA ARG A 47 16.16 -11.47 -3.35
C ARG A 47 14.73 -10.97 -3.37
N LEU A 48 14.51 -9.67 -3.23
CA LEU A 48 13.20 -9.04 -3.26
C LEU A 48 12.60 -8.98 -4.67
N GLY A 49 13.43 -8.88 -5.70
CA GLY A 49 13.05 -8.97 -7.12
C GLY A 49 12.25 -7.78 -7.66
N ALA A 50 11.57 -7.02 -6.82
CA ALA A 50 10.84 -5.83 -7.25
C ALA A 50 11.81 -4.66 -7.53
N ARG A 51 11.83 -4.17 -8.76
CA ARG A 51 12.62 -2.99 -9.13
C ARG A 51 11.90 -1.71 -8.74
N PHE A 52 12.65 -0.61 -8.64
CA PHE A 52 12.06 0.72 -8.46
C PHE A 52 10.97 0.98 -9.51
N GLY A 53 9.80 1.40 -9.05
CA GLY A 53 8.62 1.66 -9.89
C GLY A 53 7.77 0.43 -10.21
N SER A 54 8.08 -0.75 -9.65
CA SER A 54 7.33 -1.98 -9.88
C SER A 54 7.03 -2.75 -8.60
N SER A 55 6.05 -3.62 -8.66
CA SER A 55 5.73 -4.57 -7.60
C SER A 55 5.94 -6.01 -8.06
N GLN A 56 6.14 -6.91 -7.10
CA GLN A 56 6.25 -8.35 -7.33
C GLN A 56 5.73 -9.11 -6.12
N MET A 57 5.09 -10.25 -6.36
CA MET A 57 4.74 -11.19 -5.29
C MET A 57 5.98 -11.98 -4.87
N ALA A 58 6.30 -11.96 -3.58
CA ALA A 58 7.30 -12.86 -3.02
C ALA A 58 6.79 -14.32 -3.03
N PRO A 59 7.69 -15.32 -3.03
CA PRO A 59 7.29 -16.74 -3.00
C PRO A 59 6.37 -17.13 -1.86
N GLY A 60 6.42 -16.40 -0.74
CA GLY A 60 5.57 -16.59 0.45
C GLY A 60 4.22 -15.88 0.41
N GLY A 61 3.87 -15.17 -0.69
CA GLY A 61 2.59 -14.47 -0.85
C GLY A 61 2.60 -12.98 -0.49
N ALA A 62 3.64 -12.45 0.15
CA ALA A 62 3.75 -11.02 0.41
C ALA A 62 3.94 -10.21 -0.89
N LEU A 63 3.30 -9.06 -0.99
CA LEU A 63 3.51 -8.11 -2.08
C LEU A 63 4.73 -7.23 -1.76
N VAL A 64 5.71 -7.20 -2.64
CA VAL A 64 6.92 -6.37 -2.54
C VAL A 64 6.79 -5.21 -3.50
N LEU A 65 6.95 -3.99 -3.00
CA LEU A 65 6.84 -2.74 -3.75
C LEU A 65 8.20 -2.05 -3.80
N GLY A 66 8.79 -1.87 -4.96
CA GLY A 66 10.01 -1.06 -5.17
C GLY A 66 9.66 0.43 -5.13
N SER A 67 9.58 1.03 -3.94
CA SER A 67 9.07 2.38 -3.73
C SER A 67 10.07 3.48 -4.11
N ARG A 68 11.36 3.25 -3.86
CA ARG A 68 12.47 4.13 -4.21
C ARG A 68 13.72 3.30 -4.54
N PRO A 69 14.73 3.87 -5.19
CA PRO A 69 16.00 3.19 -5.35
C PRO A 69 16.58 2.73 -3.99
N GLY A 70 16.78 1.42 -3.82
CA GLY A 70 17.24 0.83 -2.57
C GLY A 70 16.23 0.81 -1.42
N GLU A 71 14.93 1.01 -1.72
CA GLU A 71 13.86 1.00 -0.73
C GLU A 71 12.67 0.17 -1.21
N TRP A 72 12.22 -0.76 -0.37
CA TRP A 72 11.08 -1.63 -0.64
C TRP A 72 10.08 -1.59 0.51
N ILE A 73 8.79 -1.64 0.17
CA ILE A 73 7.70 -1.86 1.12
C ILE A 73 7.20 -3.29 0.91
N ILE A 74 7.19 -4.10 1.96
CA ILE A 74 6.65 -5.46 1.95
C ILE A 74 5.31 -5.44 2.66
N VAL A 75 4.27 -5.94 2.01
CA VAL A 75 2.87 -5.88 2.49
C VAL A 75 2.23 -7.27 2.40
N GLY A 76 1.44 -7.64 3.40
CA GLY A 76 0.72 -8.90 3.40
C GLY A 76 0.17 -9.26 4.77
N THR A 77 -0.24 -10.51 4.93
CA THR A 77 -0.55 -11.06 6.24
C THR A 77 0.71 -11.10 7.13
N PRO A 78 0.56 -11.14 8.47
CA PRO A 78 1.73 -11.24 9.36
C PRO A 78 2.67 -12.41 9.01
N GLY A 79 2.11 -13.56 8.62
CA GLY A 79 2.89 -14.75 8.26
C GLY A 79 3.67 -14.59 6.95
N GLU A 80 3.05 -14.02 5.92
CA GLU A 80 3.67 -13.76 4.62
C GLU A 80 4.82 -12.76 4.73
N VAL A 81 4.58 -11.66 5.44
CA VAL A 81 5.61 -10.63 5.65
C VAL A 81 6.74 -11.15 6.51
N ALA A 82 6.44 -11.91 7.59
CA ALA A 82 7.47 -12.54 8.42
C ALA A 82 8.34 -13.51 7.61
N ALA A 83 7.74 -14.30 6.70
CA ALA A 83 8.49 -15.20 5.83
C ALA A 83 9.41 -14.42 4.86
N ALA A 84 8.91 -13.37 4.23
CA ALA A 84 9.69 -12.52 3.32
C ALA A 84 10.86 -11.83 4.03
N VAL A 85 10.65 -11.31 5.24
CA VAL A 85 11.69 -10.65 6.05
C VAL A 85 12.72 -11.68 6.57
N ALA A 86 12.29 -12.86 7.00
CA ALA A 86 13.18 -13.94 7.44
C ALA A 86 14.12 -14.40 6.33
N ASP A 87 13.63 -14.41 5.09
CA ASP A 87 14.42 -14.77 3.90
C ASP A 87 15.57 -13.76 3.62
N LEU A 88 15.52 -12.56 4.19
CA LEU A 88 16.57 -11.55 4.11
C LEU A 88 17.61 -11.65 5.25
N ALA A 89 17.33 -12.40 6.32
CA ALA A 89 18.13 -12.35 7.55
C ALA A 89 19.62 -12.67 7.34
N GLY A 90 19.94 -13.62 6.44
CA GLY A 90 21.33 -13.99 6.11
C GLY A 90 22.07 -12.98 5.24
N LEU A 91 21.39 -12.00 4.66
CA LEU A 91 21.98 -11.02 3.75
C LEU A 91 22.64 -9.85 4.49
N SER A 92 22.27 -9.60 5.74
CA SER A 92 22.88 -8.55 6.58
C SER A 92 24.40 -8.74 6.83
N GLU A 93 24.91 -9.96 6.62
CA GLU A 93 26.36 -10.23 6.68
C GLU A 93 27.08 -9.84 5.37
N GLN A 94 26.36 -9.68 4.27
CA GLN A 94 26.87 -9.41 2.94
C GLN A 94 26.77 -7.94 2.54
N GLU A 95 25.75 -7.23 3.05
CA GLU A 95 25.52 -5.81 2.79
C GLU A 95 24.86 -5.11 3.98
N PHE A 96 25.01 -3.79 4.03
CA PHE A 96 24.25 -2.98 5.00
C PHE A 96 22.79 -2.95 4.59
N MET A 97 21.93 -3.53 5.43
CA MET A 97 20.48 -3.59 5.24
C MET A 97 19.77 -3.20 6.52
N THR A 98 18.61 -2.56 6.40
CA THR A 98 17.66 -2.34 7.49
C THR A 98 16.28 -2.84 7.11
N ALA A 99 15.59 -3.46 8.07
CA ALA A 99 14.20 -3.88 7.95
C ALA A 99 13.42 -3.39 9.16
N LEU A 100 12.37 -2.60 8.95
CA LEU A 100 11.62 -1.92 9.99
C LEU A 100 10.13 -2.23 9.86
N ASP A 101 9.48 -2.58 10.96
CA ASP A 101 8.03 -2.71 11.01
C ASP A 101 7.38 -1.33 10.88
N TRP A 102 6.63 -1.14 9.79
CA TRP A 102 5.89 0.09 9.45
C TRP A 102 4.39 -0.02 9.73
N THR A 103 3.92 -1.12 10.25
CA THR A 103 2.49 -1.41 10.44
C THR A 103 1.79 -0.28 11.20
N HIS A 104 2.39 0.18 12.31
CA HIS A 104 1.82 1.22 13.15
C HIS A 104 2.14 2.65 12.73
N SER A 105 3.04 2.86 11.78
CA SER A 105 3.48 4.21 11.37
C SER A 105 2.85 4.69 10.07
N ARG A 106 2.25 3.79 9.28
CA ARG A 106 1.63 4.11 7.99
C ARG A 106 0.15 3.75 7.96
N ALA A 107 -0.68 4.69 7.52
CA ALA A 107 -2.01 4.39 7.02
C ALA A 107 -1.90 3.73 5.65
N MET A 108 -2.79 2.81 5.34
CA MET A 108 -2.92 2.19 4.03
C MET A 108 -4.40 2.08 3.66
N PHE A 109 -4.73 2.53 2.45
CA PHE A 109 -6.08 2.44 1.90
C PHE A 109 -6.06 1.67 0.59
N ARG A 110 -7.13 0.95 0.32
CA ARG A 110 -7.34 0.29 -0.98
C ARG A 110 -8.56 0.89 -1.66
N VAL A 111 -8.38 1.32 -2.90
CA VAL A 111 -9.46 1.77 -3.79
C VAL A 111 -9.59 0.76 -4.91
N THR A 112 -10.75 0.12 -5.06
CA THR A 112 -10.98 -0.92 -6.07
C THR A 112 -12.26 -0.65 -6.83
N GLY A 113 -12.23 -0.76 -8.15
CA GLY A 113 -13.41 -0.63 -8.99
C GLY A 113 -13.13 -0.02 -10.34
N ALA A 114 -14.09 -0.15 -11.25
CA ALA A 114 -13.99 0.39 -12.61
C ALA A 114 -13.80 1.92 -12.65
N ASP A 115 -14.35 2.64 -11.66
CA ASP A 115 -14.24 4.09 -11.54
C ASP A 115 -13.05 4.54 -10.64
N ALA A 116 -12.20 3.62 -10.16
CA ALA A 116 -11.08 3.94 -9.28
C ALA A 116 -10.12 4.97 -9.90
N THR A 117 -9.78 4.82 -11.15
CA THR A 117 -8.94 5.77 -11.90
C THR A 117 -9.58 7.16 -11.94
N ARG A 118 -10.86 7.26 -12.33
CA ARG A 118 -11.58 8.54 -12.43
C ARG A 118 -11.71 9.25 -11.07
N MET A 119 -11.92 8.48 -10.00
CA MET A 119 -11.92 9.01 -8.65
C MET A 119 -10.54 9.57 -8.27
N LEU A 120 -9.47 8.82 -8.56
CA LEU A 120 -8.10 9.22 -8.21
C LEU A 120 -7.63 10.44 -9.01
N GLU A 121 -8.04 10.61 -10.26
CA GLU A 121 -7.79 11.81 -11.08
C GLU A 121 -8.25 13.12 -10.41
N LYS A 122 -9.27 13.07 -9.55
CA LYS A 122 -9.78 14.26 -8.84
C LYS A 122 -8.84 14.74 -7.71
N VAL A 123 -8.02 13.85 -7.18
CA VAL A 123 -7.18 14.11 -6.00
C VAL A 123 -5.68 13.95 -6.25
N CYS A 124 -5.29 13.43 -7.42
CA CYS A 124 -3.91 13.20 -7.78
C CYS A 124 -3.67 13.47 -9.27
N GLY A 125 -2.75 14.36 -9.57
CA GLY A 125 -2.49 14.86 -10.94
C GLY A 125 -1.52 14.01 -11.78
N ILE A 126 -1.36 12.70 -11.47
CA ILE A 126 -0.56 11.80 -12.32
C ILE A 126 -1.41 11.27 -13.48
N ASP A 127 -0.74 10.75 -14.51
CA ASP A 127 -1.42 10.01 -15.57
C ASP A 127 -1.73 8.58 -15.11
N TRP A 128 -3.01 8.27 -14.95
CA TRP A 128 -3.51 6.97 -14.50
C TRP A 128 -3.75 5.98 -15.65
N GLY A 129 -3.46 6.37 -16.89
CA GLY A 129 -3.59 5.48 -18.05
C GLY A 129 -2.68 4.26 -17.95
N ASP A 130 -3.13 3.12 -18.47
CA ASP A 130 -2.40 1.85 -18.41
C ASP A 130 -0.98 1.90 -18.99
N HIS A 131 -0.71 2.86 -19.89
CA HIS A 131 0.61 3.06 -20.48
C HIS A 131 1.61 3.71 -19.49
N MET A 132 1.13 4.47 -18.48
CA MET A 132 1.96 5.12 -17.46
C MET A 132 1.89 4.42 -16.12
N THR A 133 0.71 3.92 -15.77
CA THR A 133 0.45 3.20 -14.51
C THR A 133 -0.17 1.83 -14.78
N PRO A 134 0.56 0.89 -15.42
CA PRO A 134 0.09 -0.48 -15.61
C PRO A 134 -0.13 -1.20 -14.28
N ASP A 135 -0.83 -2.35 -14.31
CA ASP A 135 -0.88 -3.23 -13.14
C ASP A 135 0.55 -3.60 -12.69
N GLY A 136 0.80 -3.54 -11.40
CA GLY A 136 2.12 -3.71 -10.80
C GLY A 136 2.96 -2.41 -10.74
N ALA A 137 2.49 -1.27 -11.24
CA ALA A 137 3.20 0.00 -11.11
C ALA A 137 3.26 0.48 -9.67
N VAL A 138 4.42 1.02 -9.27
CA VAL A 138 4.65 1.63 -7.95
C VAL A 138 5.21 3.04 -8.17
N LEU A 139 4.67 4.02 -7.45
CA LEU A 139 5.07 5.41 -7.61
C LEU A 139 4.84 6.20 -6.31
N SER A 140 5.44 7.39 -6.24
CA SER A 140 5.17 8.35 -5.16
C SER A 140 4.58 9.61 -5.77
N ALA A 141 3.47 10.07 -5.20
CA ALA A 141 2.79 11.28 -5.67
C ALA A 141 2.09 12.02 -4.52
N SER A 142 1.63 13.22 -4.81
CA SER A 142 0.74 13.95 -3.91
C SER A 142 -0.70 13.54 -4.18
N VAL A 143 -1.38 12.95 -3.19
CA VAL A 143 -2.82 12.65 -3.22
C VAL A 143 -3.51 13.55 -2.21
N ALA A 144 -4.47 14.36 -2.64
CA ALA A 144 -5.15 15.34 -1.81
C ALA A 144 -4.16 16.16 -0.96
N LEU A 145 -3.09 16.68 -1.57
CA LEU A 145 -2.00 17.44 -0.94
C LEU A 145 -1.16 16.67 0.10
N THR A 146 -1.33 15.34 0.20
CA THR A 146 -0.57 14.49 1.10
C THR A 146 0.43 13.66 0.29
N THR A 147 1.69 13.60 0.72
CA THR A 147 2.69 12.72 0.09
C THR A 147 2.32 11.26 0.34
N CYS A 148 2.14 10.50 -0.74
CA CYS A 148 1.76 9.10 -0.70
C CYS A 148 2.72 8.23 -1.52
N ASP A 149 2.94 7.01 -1.06
CA ASP A 149 3.40 5.91 -1.91
C ASP A 149 2.16 5.21 -2.46
N LEU A 150 2.18 4.85 -3.73
CA LEU A 150 1.06 4.28 -4.46
C LEU A 150 1.49 2.99 -5.15
N ALA A 151 0.63 1.99 -5.17
CA ALA A 151 0.83 0.80 -5.98
C ALA A 151 -0.46 0.41 -6.68
N ARG A 152 -0.42 0.18 -7.98
CA ARG A 152 -1.51 -0.50 -8.69
C ARG A 152 -1.36 -1.99 -8.49
N ASN A 153 -2.41 -2.65 -8.02
CA ASN A 153 -2.45 -4.08 -7.77
C ASN A 153 -3.88 -4.56 -8.03
N ASP A 154 -4.16 -4.83 -9.30
CA ASP A 154 -5.48 -5.19 -9.80
C ASP A 154 -5.99 -6.48 -9.13
N VAL A 155 -7.28 -6.53 -8.85
CA VAL A 155 -7.95 -7.69 -8.23
C VAL A 155 -8.91 -8.30 -9.24
N ASP A 156 -8.64 -9.53 -9.67
CA ASP A 156 -9.44 -10.26 -10.65
C ASP A 156 -9.70 -9.44 -11.94
N GLY A 157 -8.67 -8.71 -12.40
CA GLY A 157 -8.75 -7.84 -13.58
C GLY A 157 -9.49 -6.53 -13.36
N THR A 158 -9.85 -6.21 -12.12
CA THR A 158 -10.47 -4.94 -11.75
C THR A 158 -9.39 -3.99 -11.23
N PRO A 159 -9.32 -2.73 -11.73
CA PRO A 159 -8.36 -1.75 -11.24
C PRO A 159 -8.42 -1.59 -9.72
N SER A 160 -7.27 -1.72 -9.07
CA SER A 160 -7.15 -1.62 -7.63
C SER A 160 -5.85 -0.93 -7.25
N TYR A 161 -5.92 0.01 -6.31
CA TYR A 161 -4.80 0.85 -5.91
C TYR A 161 -4.61 0.81 -4.41
N LEU A 162 -3.37 0.58 -3.98
CA LEU A 162 -2.93 0.75 -2.60
C LEU A 162 -2.35 2.16 -2.45
N ILE A 163 -2.75 2.87 -1.40
CA ILE A 163 -2.35 4.24 -1.11
C ILE A 163 -1.80 4.26 0.31
N PHE A 164 -0.54 4.65 0.46
CA PHE A 164 0.14 4.71 1.75
C PHE A 164 0.47 6.16 2.10
N CYS A 165 0.15 6.59 3.31
CA CYS A 165 0.59 7.88 3.83
C CYS A 165 1.08 7.75 5.27
N ASP A 166 1.69 8.82 5.81
CA ASP A 166 1.97 8.86 7.24
C ASP A 166 0.68 8.72 8.04
N ARG A 167 0.72 7.92 9.11
CA ARG A 167 -0.44 7.62 9.94
C ARG A 167 -1.20 8.89 10.39
N SER A 168 -0.47 9.96 10.69
CA SER A 168 -1.04 11.24 11.13
C SER A 168 -1.97 11.90 10.10
N PHE A 169 -1.82 11.58 8.82
CA PHE A 169 -2.68 12.06 7.73
C PHE A 169 -3.80 11.07 7.38
N GLY A 170 -3.87 9.91 8.03
CA GLY A 170 -4.79 8.83 7.65
C GLY A 170 -6.25 9.28 7.62
N GLN A 171 -6.75 9.91 8.68
CA GLN A 171 -8.14 10.41 8.71
C GLN A 171 -8.41 11.45 7.61
N TYR A 172 -7.50 12.41 7.44
CA TYR A 172 -7.64 13.45 6.43
C TYR A 172 -7.69 12.87 5.01
N LEU A 173 -6.77 11.99 4.69
CA LEU A 173 -6.70 11.37 3.36
C LEU A 173 -7.93 10.49 3.10
N PHE A 174 -8.38 9.74 4.10
CA PHE A 174 -9.58 8.90 3.97
C PHE A 174 -10.83 9.75 3.70
N ASP A 175 -11.01 10.87 4.42
CA ASP A 175 -12.10 11.83 4.18
C ASP A 175 -12.04 12.38 2.75
N ALA A 176 -10.87 12.77 2.27
CA ALA A 176 -10.69 13.30 0.92
C ALA A 176 -11.01 12.26 -0.17
N LEU A 177 -10.64 10.99 0.07
CA LEU A 177 -10.97 9.89 -0.84
C LEU A 177 -12.49 9.63 -0.86
N ILE A 178 -13.18 9.69 0.28
CA ILE A 178 -14.64 9.59 0.34
C ILE A 178 -15.28 10.72 -0.47
N ASP A 179 -14.84 11.95 -0.26
CA ASP A 179 -15.39 13.11 -0.98
C ASP A 179 -15.20 12.96 -2.51
N ALA A 180 -14.01 12.54 -2.93
CA ALA A 180 -13.73 12.27 -4.34
C ALA A 180 -14.59 11.14 -4.92
N GLY A 181 -14.94 10.13 -4.13
CA GLY A 181 -15.70 8.95 -4.52
C GLY A 181 -17.22 9.13 -4.52
N ASN A 182 -17.75 10.19 -3.91
CA ASN A 182 -19.18 10.38 -3.70
C ASN A 182 -20.02 10.29 -4.99
N GLU A 183 -19.53 10.83 -6.11
CA GLU A 183 -20.25 10.78 -7.39
C GLU A 183 -20.25 9.39 -8.07
N PHE A 184 -19.39 8.48 -7.60
CA PHE A 184 -19.24 7.13 -8.15
C PHE A 184 -19.96 6.05 -7.32
N ALA A 185 -20.89 6.43 -6.46
CA ALA A 185 -21.57 5.53 -5.52
C ALA A 185 -20.58 4.68 -4.71
N LEU A 186 -19.58 5.35 -4.09
CA LEU A 186 -18.54 4.72 -3.33
C LEU A 186 -19.09 3.89 -2.16
N THR A 187 -18.66 2.65 -2.06
CA THR A 187 -18.86 1.79 -0.89
C THR A 187 -17.65 1.88 0.02
N VAL A 188 -17.87 2.18 1.30
CA VAL A 188 -16.82 2.16 2.31
C VAL A 188 -16.88 0.83 3.06
N THR A 189 -15.76 0.12 3.13
CA THR A 189 -15.66 -1.12 3.89
C THR A 189 -14.67 -0.98 5.04
N ALA A 190 -15.01 -1.53 6.21
CA ALA A 190 -14.05 -1.71 7.28
C ALA A 190 -13.03 -2.78 6.87
N SER A 191 -11.80 -2.68 7.44
CA SER A 191 -10.66 -3.54 7.15
C SER A 191 -11.07 -4.98 6.82
N SER A 192 -10.87 -5.36 5.56
CA SER A 192 -10.72 -6.76 5.21
C SER A 192 -9.23 -7.10 5.29
N ALA A 193 -8.87 -8.27 5.80
CA ALA A 193 -7.51 -8.79 5.69
C ALA A 193 -7.06 -8.74 4.22
N PHE A 194 -5.78 -8.45 4.04
CA PHE A 194 -5.13 -8.43 2.72
C PHE A 194 -5.24 -9.80 2.06
#